data_ffdba8a81dcf9601f6e762f7ba9537a1
#
_entry.id   ffdba8a81dcf9601f6e762f7ba9537a1
#
_cell.length_a   1.000
_cell.length_b   1.000
_cell.length_c   1.000
_cell.angle_alpha   90.00
_cell.angle_beta   90.00
_cell.angle_gamma   90.00
#
_symmetry.space_group_name_H-M   'P 1'
#
loop_
_entity.id
_entity.type
_entity.pdbx_description
1 polymer ?
#
loop_
_entity_poly.entity_id
_entity_poly.type
_entity_poly.pdbx_seq_one_letter_code
_entity_poly.pdbx_strand_id
1 'polypeptide(L)'
;NSRILDIGSGTGRIVKLLKNKGLPAEGLELSSSMVSNAEKKFPDCTFKQGDATKAMTYAPNSFTHITCLYFTLYYIRDKEQFFHNCYDWLMPGGYLVINLVNRDQFDPILNTADPLVWVSAQKYAKERITSSVIKFKDFQYKANFTLDKPDDLATFTETMKDDKTGNVRQNIHHLFMPTQKHIISLAKNTGFILQGKVDLVNIQYEYQYLYILYKPN
;
A
#
# COMPACT_ATOMS: atom_id res chain seq x y z
N ASN A 1 19.47 11.20 -13.57
CA ASN A 1 18.18 11.85 -13.27
C ASN A 1 17.18 10.79 -12.82
N SER A 2 16.63 10.92 -11.60
CA SER A 2 15.63 9.98 -11.09
C SER A 2 14.30 10.15 -11.84
N ARG A 3 13.60 9.04 -12.11
CA ARG A 3 12.21 8.98 -12.58
C ARG A 3 11.47 7.98 -11.72
N ILE A 4 10.46 8.44 -10.99
CA ILE A 4 9.79 7.64 -9.96
C ILE A 4 8.35 7.37 -10.39
N LEU A 5 7.91 6.13 -10.29
CA LEU A 5 6.51 5.71 -10.45
C LEU A 5 5.94 5.32 -9.07
N ASP A 6 4.81 5.90 -8.69
CA ASP A 6 4.05 5.48 -7.50
C ASP A 6 2.81 4.68 -7.93
N ILE A 7 2.81 3.37 -7.69
CA ILE A 7 1.72 2.46 -8.06
C ILE A 7 0.67 2.43 -6.95
N GLY A 8 -0.60 2.62 -7.32
CA GLY A 8 -1.70 2.81 -6.38
C GLY A 8 -1.60 4.16 -5.71
N SER A 9 -1.31 5.20 -6.51
CA SER A 9 -1.05 6.56 -6.01
C SER A 9 -2.25 7.22 -5.32
N GLY A 10 -3.45 6.64 -5.45
CA GLY A 10 -4.67 7.11 -4.81
C GLY A 10 -4.95 8.58 -5.15
N THR A 11 -5.07 9.41 -4.12
CA THR A 11 -5.30 10.87 -4.27
C THR A 11 -4.01 11.67 -4.47
N GLY A 12 -2.88 11.03 -4.80
CA GLY A 12 -1.67 11.68 -5.29
C GLY A 12 -0.72 12.26 -4.23
N ARG A 13 -0.93 11.94 -2.94
CA ARG A 13 -0.14 12.53 -1.85
C ARG A 13 1.36 12.23 -1.94
N ILE A 14 1.72 11.00 -2.24
CA ILE A 14 3.14 10.58 -2.33
C ILE A 14 3.81 11.23 -3.54
N VAL A 15 3.14 11.24 -4.69
CA VAL A 15 3.63 11.91 -5.90
C VAL A 15 3.92 13.38 -5.61
N LYS A 16 3.00 14.09 -4.95
CA LYS A 16 3.19 15.50 -4.57
C LYS A 16 4.36 15.70 -3.59
N LEU A 17 4.51 14.81 -2.61
CA LEU A 17 5.63 14.87 -1.66
C LEU A 17 6.99 14.69 -2.37
N LEU A 18 7.08 13.73 -3.29
CA LEU A 18 8.29 13.49 -4.08
C LEU A 18 8.61 14.72 -4.95
N LYS A 19 7.62 15.26 -5.64
CA LYS A 19 7.79 16.46 -6.45
C LYS A 19 8.26 17.67 -5.64
N ASN A 20 7.70 17.88 -4.46
CA ASN A 20 8.12 18.97 -3.56
C ASN A 20 9.58 18.83 -3.08
N LYS A 21 10.14 17.61 -3.14
CA LYS A 21 11.56 17.32 -2.88
C LYS A 21 12.44 17.44 -4.14
N GLY A 22 11.89 17.91 -5.26
CA GLY A 22 12.61 18.02 -6.53
C GLY A 22 12.82 16.70 -7.26
N LEU A 23 12.06 15.66 -6.89
CA LEU A 23 12.14 14.34 -7.51
C LEU A 23 11.02 14.19 -8.54
N PRO A 24 11.33 13.99 -9.85
CA PRO A 24 10.34 13.71 -10.86
C PRO A 24 9.59 12.42 -10.54
N ALA A 25 8.28 12.53 -10.35
CA ALA A 25 7.42 11.41 -10.00
C ALA A 25 6.08 11.50 -10.73
N GLU A 26 5.52 10.34 -11.07
CA GLU A 26 4.16 10.19 -11.58
C GLU A 26 3.42 9.08 -10.84
N GLY A 27 2.08 9.14 -10.84
CA GLY A 27 1.22 8.18 -10.19
C GLY A 27 0.50 7.28 -11.19
N LEU A 28 0.44 5.99 -10.91
CA LEU A 28 -0.44 5.02 -11.57
C LEU A 28 -1.55 4.62 -10.60
N GLU A 29 -2.80 4.78 -11.01
CA GLU A 29 -3.96 4.45 -10.17
C GLU A 29 -5.07 3.80 -11.01
N LEU A 30 -5.68 2.74 -10.49
CA LEU A 30 -6.73 1.99 -11.18
C LEU A 30 -8.06 2.76 -11.20
N SER A 31 -8.38 3.45 -10.12
CA SER A 31 -9.65 4.18 -9.92
C SER A 31 -9.65 5.52 -10.65
N SER A 32 -10.51 5.66 -11.68
CA SER A 32 -10.69 6.92 -12.41
C SER A 32 -11.11 8.08 -11.50
N SER A 33 -11.93 7.80 -10.49
CA SER A 33 -12.37 8.80 -9.51
C SER A 33 -11.21 9.30 -8.63
N MET A 34 -10.30 8.42 -8.23
CA MET A 34 -9.10 8.81 -7.48
C MET A 34 -8.13 9.61 -8.34
N VAL A 35 -7.91 9.22 -9.61
CA VAL A 35 -7.10 9.99 -10.56
C VAL A 35 -7.66 11.39 -10.72
N SER A 36 -8.97 11.53 -11.01
CA SER A 36 -9.62 12.83 -11.15
C SER A 36 -9.48 13.70 -9.89
N ASN A 37 -9.57 13.10 -8.71
CA ASN A 37 -9.37 13.81 -7.45
C ASN A 37 -7.90 14.24 -7.26
N ALA A 38 -6.94 13.38 -7.63
CA ALA A 38 -5.51 13.69 -7.55
C ALA A 38 -5.14 14.85 -8.47
N GLU A 39 -5.62 14.84 -9.73
CA GLU A 39 -5.40 15.90 -10.72
C GLU A 39 -5.99 17.24 -10.26
N LYS A 40 -7.21 17.24 -9.72
CA LYS A 40 -7.82 18.45 -9.15
C LYS A 40 -7.05 19.00 -7.96
N LYS A 41 -6.56 18.11 -7.10
CA LYS A 41 -5.84 18.48 -5.87
C LYS A 41 -4.40 18.93 -6.13
N PHE A 42 -3.76 18.32 -7.11
CA PHE A 42 -2.35 18.53 -7.45
C PHE A 42 -2.18 18.68 -8.97
N PRO A 43 -2.67 19.81 -9.57
CA PRO A 43 -2.67 20.01 -11.01
C PRO A 43 -1.27 20.13 -11.62
N ASP A 44 -0.27 20.29 -10.79
CA ASP A 44 1.15 20.31 -11.17
C ASP A 44 1.83 18.94 -11.15
N CYS A 45 1.10 17.87 -10.80
CA CYS A 45 1.59 16.48 -10.79
C CYS A 45 0.99 15.69 -11.95
N THR A 46 1.65 14.61 -12.34
CA THR A 46 1.22 13.70 -13.41
C THR A 46 0.61 12.45 -12.82
N PHE A 47 -0.60 12.11 -13.28
CA PHE A 47 -1.29 10.88 -12.90
C PHE A 47 -1.78 10.17 -14.17
N LYS A 48 -1.74 8.84 -14.13
CA LYS A 48 -2.23 7.97 -15.20
C LYS A 48 -3.23 6.98 -14.62
N GLN A 49 -4.42 6.90 -15.22
CA GLN A 49 -5.31 5.79 -14.94
C GLN A 49 -4.79 4.53 -15.63
N GLY A 50 -4.65 3.44 -14.88
CA GLY A 50 -4.20 2.16 -15.44
C GLY A 50 -4.05 1.06 -14.39
N ASP A 51 -3.90 -0.15 -14.91
CA ASP A 51 -3.75 -1.37 -14.13
C ASP A 51 -2.28 -1.80 -14.14
N ALA A 52 -1.69 -1.95 -12.97
CA ALA A 52 -0.29 -2.37 -12.80
C ALA A 52 -0.02 -3.82 -13.25
N THR A 53 -1.06 -4.63 -13.47
CA THR A 53 -0.95 -5.98 -14.02
C THR A 53 -0.91 -6.01 -15.57
N LYS A 54 -1.08 -4.86 -16.23
CA LYS A 54 -1.04 -4.75 -17.70
C LYS A 54 0.34 -4.31 -18.16
N ALA A 55 1.06 -5.21 -18.84
CA ALA A 55 2.45 -4.98 -19.28
C ALA A 55 2.60 -3.73 -20.14
N MET A 56 1.65 -3.46 -21.04
CA MET A 56 1.68 -2.31 -21.97
C MET A 56 1.36 -0.96 -21.31
N THR A 57 1.21 -0.91 -19.97
CA THR A 57 0.93 0.35 -19.27
C THR A 57 2.10 1.33 -19.41
N TYR A 58 3.33 0.83 -19.37
CA TYR A 58 4.56 1.60 -19.60
C TYR A 58 5.54 0.86 -20.52
N ALA A 59 6.40 1.62 -21.17
CA ALA A 59 7.52 1.04 -21.93
C ALA A 59 8.59 0.46 -20.98
N PRO A 60 9.36 -0.53 -21.40
CA PRO A 60 10.49 -1.02 -20.65
C PRO A 60 11.51 0.07 -20.31
N ASN A 61 12.17 -0.07 -19.17
CA ASN A 61 13.23 0.85 -18.71
C ASN A 61 12.77 2.33 -18.62
N SER A 62 11.52 2.56 -18.21
CA SER A 62 10.95 3.90 -18.08
C SER A 62 11.29 4.57 -16.75
N PHE A 63 11.56 3.80 -15.70
CA PHE A 63 11.72 4.32 -14.34
C PHE A 63 13.02 3.87 -13.68
N THR A 64 13.56 4.73 -12.84
CA THR A 64 14.69 4.39 -11.95
C THR A 64 14.20 3.83 -10.61
N HIS A 65 13.02 4.24 -10.18
CA HIS A 65 12.41 3.79 -8.93
C HIS A 65 10.91 3.57 -9.12
N ILE A 66 10.40 2.52 -8.50
CA ILE A 66 8.96 2.26 -8.40
C ILE A 66 8.61 2.11 -6.92
N THR A 67 7.53 2.73 -6.47
CA THR A 67 6.96 2.56 -5.14
C THR A 67 5.58 1.91 -5.25
N CYS A 68 5.27 0.98 -4.33
CA CYS A 68 3.95 0.40 -4.15
C CYS A 68 3.70 0.30 -2.63
N LEU A 69 3.06 1.34 -2.10
CA LEU A 69 3.00 1.59 -0.66
C LEU A 69 1.63 1.24 -0.07
N TYR A 70 1.57 1.22 1.26
CA TYR A 70 0.39 0.83 2.04
C TYR A 70 -0.13 -0.56 1.63
N PHE A 71 -1.44 -0.71 1.46
CA PHE A 71 -2.04 -2.00 1.10
C PHE A 71 -2.18 -2.25 -0.40
N THR A 72 -1.64 -1.39 -1.25
CA THR A 72 -1.82 -1.46 -2.71
C THR A 72 -1.49 -2.85 -3.26
N LEU A 73 -0.35 -3.43 -2.88
CA LEU A 73 0.06 -4.75 -3.35
C LEU A 73 -0.94 -5.86 -2.96
N TYR A 74 -1.65 -5.69 -1.84
CA TYR A 74 -2.63 -6.69 -1.39
C TYR A 74 -3.95 -6.64 -2.16
N TYR A 75 -4.26 -5.56 -2.85
CA TYR A 75 -5.39 -5.51 -3.79
C TYR A 75 -5.08 -6.26 -5.10
N ILE A 76 -3.82 -6.42 -5.45
CA ILE A 76 -3.37 -7.08 -6.66
C ILE A 76 -3.34 -8.60 -6.42
N ARG A 77 -4.24 -9.36 -7.11
CA ARG A 77 -4.28 -10.81 -7.00
C ARG A 77 -3.06 -11.44 -7.65
N ASP A 78 -2.80 -11.07 -8.90
CA ASP A 78 -1.67 -11.57 -9.69
C ASP A 78 -0.40 -10.79 -9.38
N LYS A 79 0.28 -11.16 -8.29
CA LYS A 79 1.51 -10.54 -7.85
C LYS A 79 2.71 -10.91 -8.72
N GLU A 80 2.66 -12.07 -9.36
CA GLU A 80 3.70 -12.51 -10.28
C GLU A 80 3.75 -11.58 -11.50
N GLN A 81 2.61 -11.36 -12.14
CA GLN A 81 2.52 -10.41 -13.26
C GLN A 81 2.88 -8.98 -12.84
N PHE A 82 2.47 -8.57 -11.64
CA PHE A 82 2.88 -7.28 -11.09
C PHE A 82 4.41 -7.14 -10.98
N PHE A 83 5.12 -8.15 -10.46
CA PHE A 83 6.57 -8.11 -10.35
C PHE A 83 7.25 -8.15 -11.72
N HIS A 84 6.75 -8.94 -12.67
CA HIS A 84 7.25 -8.93 -14.04
C HIS A 84 7.13 -7.54 -14.67
N ASN A 85 5.97 -6.90 -14.56
CA ASN A 85 5.76 -5.57 -15.10
C ASN A 85 6.70 -4.52 -14.44
N CYS A 86 6.80 -4.54 -13.10
CA CYS A 86 7.72 -3.64 -12.39
C CYS A 86 9.18 -3.85 -12.80
N TYR A 87 9.58 -5.13 -13.01
CA TYR A 87 10.92 -5.45 -13.45
C TYR A 87 11.19 -4.90 -14.86
N ASP A 88 10.26 -5.07 -15.78
CA ASP A 88 10.39 -4.57 -17.15
C ASP A 88 10.40 -3.04 -17.21
N TRP A 89 9.54 -2.36 -16.44
CA TRP A 89 9.48 -0.90 -16.41
C TRP A 89 10.68 -0.24 -15.74
N LEU A 90 11.35 -0.95 -14.82
CA LEU A 90 12.56 -0.44 -14.20
C LEU A 90 13.77 -0.50 -15.15
N MET A 91 14.59 0.53 -15.11
CA MET A 91 15.93 0.51 -15.69
C MET A 91 16.83 -0.51 -14.96
N PRO A 92 17.83 -1.11 -15.64
CA PRO A 92 18.91 -1.79 -14.93
C PRO A 92 19.50 -0.89 -13.84
N GLY A 93 19.80 -1.45 -12.67
CA GLY A 93 20.22 -0.67 -11.51
C GLY A 93 19.08 0.04 -10.75
N GLY A 94 17.83 -0.15 -11.18
CA GLY A 94 16.66 0.47 -10.55
C GLY A 94 16.14 -0.26 -9.33
N TYR A 95 15.23 0.40 -8.58
CA TYR A 95 14.71 -0.09 -7.31
C TYR A 95 13.19 -0.13 -7.29
N LEU A 96 12.65 -1.21 -6.73
CA LEU A 96 11.23 -1.33 -6.35
C LEU A 96 11.13 -1.32 -4.82
N VAL A 97 10.32 -0.40 -4.28
CA VAL A 97 10.03 -0.33 -2.84
C VAL A 97 8.56 -0.74 -2.62
N ILE A 98 8.36 -1.81 -1.85
CA ILE A 98 7.02 -2.31 -1.52
C ILE A 98 6.77 -2.29 -0.02
N ASN A 99 5.54 -1.97 0.38
CA ASN A 99 5.13 -2.10 1.78
C ASN A 99 4.49 -3.47 2.00
N LEU A 100 5.00 -4.23 2.96
CA LEU A 100 4.43 -5.50 3.39
C LEU A 100 4.16 -5.49 4.90
N VAL A 101 3.15 -6.25 5.30
CA VAL A 101 2.78 -6.42 6.69
C VAL A 101 2.97 -7.87 7.15
N ASN A 102 3.25 -8.07 8.43
CA ASN A 102 3.05 -9.38 9.04
C ASN A 102 1.54 -9.59 9.20
N ARG A 103 0.94 -10.34 8.29
CA ARG A 103 -0.51 -10.51 8.17
C ARG A 103 -1.17 -11.10 9.42
N ASP A 104 -0.39 -11.78 10.26
CA ASP A 104 -0.89 -12.41 11.49
C ASP A 104 -0.93 -11.43 12.68
N GLN A 105 -0.12 -10.37 12.64
CA GLN A 105 0.13 -9.52 13.81
C GLN A 105 -0.15 -8.03 13.59
N PHE A 106 -0.11 -7.53 12.33
CA PHE A 106 -0.30 -6.09 12.09
C PHE A 106 -1.69 -5.61 12.53
N ASP A 107 -1.78 -4.36 12.92
CA ASP A 107 -3.06 -3.69 13.17
C ASP A 107 -3.54 -2.99 11.88
N PRO A 108 -4.71 -3.36 11.33
CA PRO A 108 -5.26 -2.69 10.17
C PRO A 108 -5.76 -1.27 10.49
N ILE A 109 -5.96 -0.98 11.77
CA ILE A 109 -6.37 0.34 12.24
C ILE A 109 -5.12 1.08 12.69
N LEU A 110 -4.86 2.19 12.02
CA LEU A 110 -3.78 3.08 12.43
C LEU A 110 -4.08 3.68 13.80
N ASN A 111 -3.08 3.74 14.66
CA ASN A 111 -3.13 4.41 15.95
C ASN A 111 -3.24 5.95 15.81
N THR A 112 -4.12 6.43 14.93
CA THR A 112 -4.28 7.84 14.62
C THR A 112 -5.04 8.61 15.70
N ALA A 113 -5.66 7.90 16.63
CA ALA A 113 -6.56 8.52 17.62
C ALA A 113 -5.87 9.00 18.89
N ASP A 114 -4.70 8.46 19.23
CA ASP A 114 -3.98 8.86 20.44
C ASP A 114 -2.45 8.86 20.20
N PRO A 115 -1.82 10.03 20.09
CA PRO A 115 -0.37 10.15 19.92
C PRO A 115 0.43 9.63 21.12
N LEU A 116 -0.22 9.33 22.25
CA LEU A 116 0.42 8.77 23.45
C LEU A 116 0.42 7.22 23.45
N VAL A 117 -0.35 6.59 22.56
CA VAL A 117 -0.35 5.13 22.41
C VAL A 117 0.76 4.71 21.44
N TRP A 118 1.92 4.37 21.98
CA TRP A 118 3.11 3.97 21.23
C TRP A 118 3.12 2.51 20.77
N VAL A 119 2.17 1.71 21.25
CA VAL A 119 2.14 0.27 21.03
C VAL A 119 0.73 -0.19 20.68
N SER A 120 0.59 -0.96 19.59
CA SER A 120 -0.69 -1.54 19.23
C SER A 120 -1.18 -2.53 20.29
N ALA A 121 -2.47 -2.52 20.57
CA ALA A 121 -3.15 -3.51 21.43
C ALA A 121 -2.93 -4.95 20.95
N GLN A 122 -2.69 -5.16 19.66
CA GLN A 122 -2.37 -6.48 19.08
C GLN A 122 -1.14 -7.12 19.72
N LYS A 123 -0.15 -6.33 20.12
CA LYS A 123 1.12 -6.84 20.71
C LYS A 123 0.89 -7.63 21.99
N TYR A 124 -0.11 -7.25 22.78
CA TYR A 124 -0.40 -7.85 24.07
C TYR A 124 -1.60 -8.82 24.02
N ALA A 125 -2.31 -8.89 22.92
CA ALA A 125 -3.45 -9.76 22.76
C ALA A 125 -2.99 -11.22 22.60
N LYS A 126 -3.58 -12.14 23.41
CA LYS A 126 -3.36 -13.59 23.26
C LYS A 126 -3.91 -14.11 21.93
N GLU A 127 -5.01 -13.53 21.48
CA GLU A 127 -5.64 -13.80 20.19
C GLU A 127 -5.72 -12.50 19.40
N ARG A 128 -5.74 -12.62 18.07
CA ARG A 128 -5.86 -11.46 17.21
C ARG A 128 -7.13 -10.66 17.50
N ILE A 129 -6.99 -9.36 17.72
CA ILE A 129 -8.11 -8.44 17.78
C ILE A 129 -8.64 -8.26 16.35
N THR A 130 -9.87 -8.69 16.10
CA THR A 130 -10.50 -8.65 14.78
C THR A 130 -11.47 -7.49 14.60
N SER A 131 -11.84 -6.81 15.68
CA SER A 131 -12.79 -5.70 15.66
C SER A 131 -12.33 -4.58 16.58
N SER A 132 -12.38 -3.35 16.10
CA SER A 132 -12.07 -2.15 16.87
C SER A 132 -13.07 -1.04 16.58
N VAL A 133 -13.35 -0.22 17.58
CA VAL A 133 -14.24 0.94 17.45
C VAL A 133 -13.52 2.17 17.99
N ILE A 134 -13.45 3.21 17.18
CA ILE A 134 -12.92 4.53 17.56
C ILE A 134 -14.07 5.52 17.56
N LYS A 135 -14.26 6.24 18.66
CA LYS A 135 -15.25 7.31 18.77
C LYS A 135 -14.54 8.66 18.60
N PHE A 136 -14.94 9.38 17.57
CA PHE A 136 -14.57 10.77 17.34
C PHE A 136 -15.68 11.68 17.88
N LYS A 137 -15.46 13.00 17.87
CA LYS A 137 -16.42 13.97 18.38
C LYS A 137 -17.80 13.91 17.70
N ASP A 138 -17.80 13.69 16.39
CA ASP A 138 -19.01 13.79 15.56
C ASP A 138 -19.33 12.49 14.79
N PHE A 139 -18.48 11.46 14.89
CA PHE A 139 -18.69 10.18 14.20
C PHE A 139 -17.98 9.03 14.90
N GLN A 140 -18.44 7.81 14.61
CA GLN A 140 -17.85 6.57 15.05
C GLN A 140 -17.23 5.83 13.85
N TYR A 141 -16.03 5.29 14.04
CA TYR A 141 -15.37 4.43 13.09
C TYR A 141 -15.22 3.03 13.67
N LYS A 142 -15.75 2.04 12.97
CA LYS A 142 -15.60 0.64 13.30
C LYS A 142 -14.85 -0.07 12.20
N ALA A 143 -13.86 -0.86 12.56
CA ALA A 143 -13.15 -1.71 11.63
C ALA A 143 -13.21 -3.17 12.07
N ASN A 144 -13.41 -4.07 11.12
CA ASN A 144 -13.33 -5.50 11.28
C ASN A 144 -12.33 -6.06 10.27
N PHE A 145 -11.47 -6.95 10.72
CA PHE A 145 -10.50 -7.63 9.88
C PHE A 145 -10.57 -9.13 10.11
N THR A 146 -10.75 -9.90 9.05
CA THR A 146 -10.71 -11.36 9.06
C THR A 146 -9.68 -11.84 8.04
N LEU A 147 -8.99 -12.92 8.34
CA LEU A 147 -7.99 -13.53 7.45
C LEU A 147 -8.29 -15.02 7.30
N ASP A 148 -8.63 -15.42 6.10
CA ASP A 148 -8.66 -16.80 5.67
C ASP A 148 -7.24 -17.21 5.24
N LYS A 149 -6.56 -17.97 6.09
CA LYS A 149 -5.16 -18.35 5.86
C LYS A 149 -4.98 -19.37 4.73
N PRO A 150 -5.84 -20.39 4.58
CA PRO A 150 -5.79 -21.31 3.46
C PRO A 150 -5.83 -20.62 2.10
N ASP A 151 -6.71 -19.64 1.95
CA ASP A 151 -6.92 -18.94 0.67
C ASP A 151 -6.09 -17.64 0.55
N ASP A 152 -5.29 -17.30 1.56
CA ASP A 152 -4.55 -16.05 1.63
C ASP A 152 -5.44 -14.80 1.44
N LEU A 153 -6.73 -14.91 1.78
CA LEU A 153 -7.72 -13.86 1.58
C LEU A 153 -8.09 -13.18 2.89
N ALA A 154 -7.96 -11.87 2.95
CA ALA A 154 -8.45 -11.08 4.05
C ALA A 154 -9.64 -10.21 3.62
N THR A 155 -10.60 -10.05 4.53
CA THR A 155 -11.68 -9.08 4.40
C THR A 155 -11.53 -8.02 5.47
N PHE A 156 -11.41 -6.77 5.04
CA PHE A 156 -11.33 -5.61 5.90
C PHE A 156 -12.57 -4.75 5.67
N THR A 157 -13.40 -4.63 6.71
CA THR A 157 -14.65 -3.87 6.66
C THR A 157 -14.53 -2.64 7.53
N GLU A 158 -14.69 -1.48 6.94
CA GLU A 158 -14.75 -0.19 7.62
C GLU A 158 -16.19 0.32 7.65
N THR A 159 -16.63 0.77 8.81
CA THR A 159 -17.95 1.39 8.97
C THR A 159 -17.79 2.73 9.65
N MET A 160 -18.27 3.77 9.01
CA MET A 160 -18.35 5.13 9.53
C MET A 160 -19.80 5.48 9.80
N LYS A 161 -20.11 5.88 11.04
CA LYS A 161 -21.44 6.33 11.44
C LYS A 161 -21.35 7.78 11.89
N ASP A 162 -22.09 8.64 11.24
CA ASP A 162 -22.28 10.04 11.65
C ASP A 162 -23.23 10.09 12.86
N ASP A 163 -22.79 10.66 13.97
CA ASP A 163 -23.57 10.68 15.22
C ASP A 163 -24.69 11.71 15.19
N LYS A 164 -24.64 12.72 14.29
CA LYS A 164 -25.67 13.75 14.17
C LYS A 164 -26.81 13.32 13.25
N THR A 165 -26.47 12.74 12.12
CA THR A 165 -27.45 12.36 11.08
C THR A 165 -27.87 10.91 11.16
N GLY A 166 -27.10 10.06 11.86
CA GLY A 166 -27.30 8.61 11.90
C GLY A 166 -26.88 7.90 10.61
N ASN A 167 -26.37 8.62 9.61
CA ASN A 167 -25.95 8.04 8.35
C ASN A 167 -24.78 7.08 8.54
N VAL A 168 -24.83 5.95 7.85
CA VAL A 168 -23.81 4.91 7.89
C VAL A 168 -23.21 4.73 6.50
N ARG A 169 -21.87 4.79 6.42
CA ARG A 169 -21.10 4.41 5.25
C ARG A 169 -20.28 3.18 5.58
N GLN A 170 -20.30 2.20 4.69
CA GLN A 170 -19.49 1.00 4.81
C GLN A 170 -18.63 0.81 3.57
N ASN A 171 -17.34 0.46 3.79
CA ASN A 171 -16.42 0.02 2.75
C ASN A 171 -15.99 -1.41 3.08
N ILE A 172 -15.93 -2.27 2.08
CA ILE A 172 -15.46 -3.65 2.20
C ILE A 172 -14.27 -3.80 1.26
N HIS A 173 -13.15 -4.25 1.80
CA HIS A 173 -11.91 -4.46 1.07
C HIS A 173 -11.58 -5.95 1.08
N HIS A 174 -11.31 -6.51 -0.09
CA HIS A 174 -10.78 -7.86 -0.25
C HIS A 174 -9.31 -7.77 -0.57
N LEU A 175 -8.47 -8.37 0.29
CA LEU A 175 -7.02 -8.27 0.22
C LEU A 175 -6.43 -9.67 0.04
N PHE A 176 -5.69 -9.87 -1.04
CA PHE A 176 -4.93 -11.11 -1.29
C PHE A 176 -3.61 -11.03 -0.53
N MET A 177 -3.56 -11.66 0.65
CA MET A 177 -2.51 -11.49 1.64
C MET A 177 -1.68 -12.77 1.87
N PRO A 178 -0.90 -13.25 0.89
CA PRO A 178 0.07 -14.30 1.15
C PRO A 178 1.15 -13.81 2.13
N THR A 179 1.94 -14.73 2.66
CA THR A 179 3.00 -14.39 3.61
C THR A 179 4.06 -13.48 2.96
N GLN A 180 4.74 -12.65 3.75
CA GLN A 180 5.88 -11.84 3.28
C GLN A 180 6.93 -12.70 2.57
N LYS A 181 7.24 -13.89 3.14
CA LYS A 181 8.20 -14.83 2.54
C LYS A 181 7.78 -15.25 1.13
N HIS A 182 6.50 -15.55 0.93
CA HIS A 182 5.97 -15.93 -0.38
C HIS A 182 6.06 -14.75 -1.37
N ILE A 183 5.62 -13.54 -0.96
CA ILE A 183 5.69 -12.34 -1.82
C ILE A 183 7.14 -12.06 -2.25
N ILE A 184 8.09 -12.12 -1.31
CA ILE A 184 9.50 -11.90 -1.63
C ILE A 184 10.06 -13.02 -2.51
N SER A 185 9.58 -14.27 -2.40
CA SER A 185 10.00 -15.34 -3.33
C SER A 185 9.53 -15.07 -4.75
N LEU A 186 8.31 -14.57 -4.96
CA LEU A 186 7.82 -14.18 -6.29
C LEU A 186 8.69 -13.07 -6.91
N ALA A 187 9.03 -12.05 -6.13
CA ALA A 187 9.92 -10.98 -6.59
C ALA A 187 11.30 -11.53 -6.98
N LYS A 188 11.89 -12.44 -6.18
CA LYS A 188 13.17 -13.06 -6.48
C LYS A 188 13.11 -13.94 -7.74
N ASN A 189 12.03 -14.68 -7.93
CA ASN A 189 11.83 -15.50 -9.13
C ASN A 189 11.77 -14.66 -10.41
N THR A 190 11.29 -13.41 -10.29
CA THR A 190 11.29 -12.45 -11.41
C THR A 190 12.69 -11.88 -11.72
N GLY A 191 13.65 -12.02 -10.79
CA GLY A 191 15.03 -11.52 -10.96
C GLY A 191 15.43 -10.41 -10.00
N PHE A 192 14.51 -9.95 -9.13
CA PHE A 192 14.87 -8.96 -8.11
C PHE A 192 15.79 -9.52 -7.04
N ILE A 193 16.70 -8.68 -6.57
CA ILE A 193 17.56 -8.94 -5.40
C ILE A 193 17.02 -8.16 -4.21
N LEU A 194 16.77 -8.83 -3.09
CA LEU A 194 16.39 -8.14 -1.85
C LEU A 194 17.61 -7.38 -1.30
N GLN A 195 17.55 -6.06 -1.36
CA GLN A 195 18.61 -5.16 -0.91
C GLN A 195 18.48 -4.75 0.53
N GLY A 196 17.23 -4.59 1.02
CA GLY A 196 17.00 -4.15 2.39
C GLY A 196 15.56 -4.32 2.85
N LYS A 197 15.40 -4.23 4.18
CA LYS A 197 14.11 -4.22 4.88
C LYS A 197 14.15 -3.13 5.94
N VAL A 198 13.18 -2.23 5.92
CA VAL A 198 13.02 -1.16 6.92
C VAL A 198 11.81 -1.48 7.79
N ASP A 199 11.98 -1.53 9.10
CA ASP A 199 10.89 -1.66 10.06
C ASP A 199 10.25 -0.29 10.30
N LEU A 200 8.93 -0.23 10.22
CA LEU A 200 8.17 1.01 10.35
C LEU A 200 7.69 1.27 11.80
N VAL A 201 8.15 0.48 12.78
CA VAL A 201 7.78 0.60 14.18
C VAL A 201 8.04 2.02 14.73
N ASN A 202 9.13 2.66 14.33
CA ASN A 202 9.49 4.02 14.80
C ASN A 202 8.52 5.13 14.33
N ILE A 203 7.65 4.83 13.38
CA ILE A 203 6.59 5.73 12.91
C ILE A 203 5.20 5.16 13.22
N GLN A 204 5.12 4.30 14.25
CA GLN A 204 3.89 3.70 14.79
C GLN A 204 3.18 2.70 13.85
N TYR A 205 3.87 2.18 12.85
CA TYR A 205 3.37 1.12 11.97
C TYR A 205 3.98 -0.21 12.38
N GLU A 206 3.57 -0.75 13.54
CA GLU A 206 4.05 -2.03 14.04
C GLU A 206 3.70 -3.17 13.07
N TYR A 207 4.64 -4.12 12.93
CA TYR A 207 4.52 -5.28 12.02
C TYR A 207 4.35 -4.91 10.55
N GLN A 208 4.74 -3.69 10.18
CA GLN A 208 4.76 -3.20 8.81
C GLN A 208 6.19 -2.86 8.39
N TYR A 209 6.52 -3.15 7.15
CA TYR A 209 7.89 -3.08 6.65
C TYR A 209 7.94 -2.54 5.23
N LEU A 210 8.96 -1.76 4.91
CA LEU A 210 9.34 -1.48 3.54
C LEU A 210 10.42 -2.47 3.11
N TYR A 211 10.18 -3.15 2.00
CA TYR A 211 11.16 -3.99 1.34
C TYR A 211 11.73 -3.26 0.13
N ILE A 212 13.04 -3.24 0.01
CA ILE A 212 13.78 -2.61 -1.07
C ILE A 212 14.32 -3.72 -1.95
N LEU A 213 13.82 -3.78 -3.17
CA LEU A 213 14.15 -4.76 -4.19
C LEU A 213 14.95 -4.07 -5.30
N TYR A 214 16.04 -4.67 -5.72
CA TYR A 214 16.97 -4.13 -6.70
C TYR A 214 16.91 -4.94 -8.00
N LYS A 215 16.78 -4.27 -9.13
CA LYS A 215 16.96 -4.87 -10.45
C LYS A 215 18.44 -4.79 -10.82
N PRO A 216 19.18 -5.93 -10.96
CA PRO A 216 20.57 -5.90 -11.36
C PRO A 216 20.76 -5.31 -12.76
N ASN A 217 22.02 -4.91 -13.05
CA ASN A 217 22.43 -4.40 -14.35
C ASN A 217 22.42 -5.48 -15.44
#